data_00be5776c8973d2c775e169a9d12930e
#
_entry.id   00be5776c8973d2c775e169a9d12930e
#
_cell.length_a   1.000
_cell.length_b   1.000
_cell.length_c   1.000
_cell.angle_alpha   90.00
_cell.angle_beta   90.00
_cell.angle_gamma   90.00
#
_symmetry.space_group_name_H-M   'P 1'
#
loop_
_entity.id
_entity.type
_entity.pdbx_description
1 polymer ?
#
loop_
_entity_poly.entity_id
_entity_poly.type
_entity_poly.pdbx_seq_one_letter_code
_entity_poly.pdbx_strand_id
1 'polypeptide(L)'
;MIDGARPTRHPPLRRATIRRLVRPSPRSAMTYAIVRPDPHIAAALQQRIDTKTKPLGALGRLEALARQIGLIQQSLAPELRKPQMLVFAGDHGAARAGVSAYPQDVTWQIVENFLAGGAAINVFSRQMGMALAVVDAGVAHDFGVRPGLIDAKLGPGTANYLEAPAMDAATRDAGLARGRALARELAEQGCNVVGFGEMGIGNTAAASLITHCLTGVELDTVIGRGTGLDDAGMVRKRALLAQAVARGGRPADPLAALAE
;
A
#
# COMPACT_ATOMS: atom_id res chain seq x y z
N MET A 1 27.82 20.67 -23.68
CA MET A 1 27.79 20.85 -22.21
C MET A 1 26.33 20.71 -21.79
N ILE A 2 25.98 19.55 -21.22
CA ILE A 2 24.61 19.27 -20.76
C ILE A 2 24.63 19.48 -19.24
N ASP A 3 23.97 20.55 -18.80
CA ASP A 3 23.90 20.93 -17.41
C ASP A 3 22.98 19.96 -16.65
N GLY A 4 23.57 19.16 -15.78
CA GLY A 4 22.89 18.12 -15.02
C GLY A 4 22.21 18.67 -13.79
N ALA A 5 20.93 18.98 -13.88
CA ALA A 5 20.10 19.29 -12.71
C ALA A 5 20.06 18.09 -11.77
N ARG A 6 20.66 18.20 -10.60
CA ARG A 6 20.61 17.19 -9.53
C ARG A 6 19.19 17.08 -8.98
N PRO A 7 18.64 15.86 -8.81
CA PRO A 7 17.32 15.71 -8.17
C PRO A 7 17.41 16.20 -6.71
N THR A 8 16.48 17.07 -6.31
CA THR A 8 16.31 17.53 -4.94
C THR A 8 15.93 16.36 -4.04
N ARG A 9 16.82 15.98 -3.14
CA ARG A 9 16.56 14.95 -2.12
C ARG A 9 15.61 15.53 -1.07
N HIS A 10 14.38 15.03 -1.03
CA HIS A 10 13.48 15.28 0.12
C HIS A 10 14.11 14.68 1.38
N PRO A 11 14.14 15.41 2.51
CA PRO A 11 14.63 14.85 3.75
C PRO A 11 13.71 13.71 4.21
N PRO A 12 14.27 12.59 4.71
CA PRO A 12 13.46 11.47 5.20
C PRO A 12 12.66 11.93 6.44
N LEU A 13 11.36 11.70 6.43
CA LEU A 13 10.49 11.90 7.60
C LEU A 13 11.08 11.13 8.79
N ARG A 14 11.44 11.84 9.85
CA ARG A 14 12.06 11.24 11.04
C ARG A 14 11.06 10.28 11.70
N ARG A 15 11.49 9.03 11.98
CA ARG A 15 10.71 7.96 12.65
C ARG A 15 9.98 8.40 13.95
N ALA A 16 10.49 9.43 14.64
CA ALA A 16 9.90 9.95 15.86
C ALA A 16 8.58 10.69 15.66
N THR A 17 8.34 11.25 14.48
CA THR A 17 7.14 12.06 14.19
C THR A 17 5.92 11.19 13.96
N ILE A 18 6.07 10.01 13.36
CA ILE A 18 4.96 9.10 13.04
C ILE A 18 4.37 8.46 14.31
N ARG A 19 5.19 8.12 15.31
CA ARG A 19 4.71 7.49 16.57
C ARG A 19 3.83 8.40 17.45
N ARG A 20 3.94 9.72 17.29
CA ARG A 20 3.19 10.69 18.13
C ARG A 20 1.83 11.07 17.57
N LEU A 21 1.57 10.78 16.29
CA LEU A 21 0.41 11.32 15.57
C LEU A 21 -0.80 10.38 15.54
N VAL A 22 -0.62 9.08 15.74
CA VAL A 22 -1.73 8.14 15.75
C VAL A 22 -2.15 7.84 17.19
N ARG A 23 -3.13 8.61 17.72
CA ARG A 23 -3.86 8.22 18.93
C ARG A 23 -5.00 7.31 18.53
N PRO A 24 -5.07 6.05 18.99
CA PRO A 24 -6.23 5.20 18.70
C PRO A 24 -7.48 5.79 19.36
N SER A 25 -8.52 5.99 18.56
CA SER A 25 -9.86 6.30 19.05
C SER A 25 -10.44 5.07 19.78
N PRO A 26 -11.12 5.22 20.94
CA PRO A 26 -11.51 4.09 21.78
C PRO A 26 -12.65 3.21 21.24
N ARG A 27 -13.25 3.49 20.07
CA ARG A 27 -14.54 2.90 19.70
C ARG A 27 -14.63 2.11 18.39
N SER A 28 -13.53 1.91 17.65
CA SER A 28 -13.57 1.14 16.40
C SER A 28 -12.29 0.33 16.14
N ALA A 29 -11.51 -0.01 17.17
CA ALA A 29 -10.34 -0.84 17.00
C ALA A 29 -10.78 -2.27 16.67
N MET A 30 -10.66 -2.68 15.40
CA MET A 30 -10.50 -4.10 15.09
C MET A 30 -9.22 -4.56 15.80
N THR A 31 -9.38 -5.09 17.00
CA THR A 31 -8.28 -5.62 17.79
C THR A 31 -7.84 -6.94 17.18
N TYR A 32 -6.70 -6.92 16.49
CA TYR A 32 -6.00 -8.15 16.15
C TYR A 32 -5.16 -8.58 17.36
N ALA A 33 -5.29 -9.84 17.76
CA ALA A 33 -4.39 -10.45 18.73
C ALA A 33 -3.02 -10.66 18.09
N ILE A 34 -2.23 -9.60 17.95
CA ILE A 34 -0.86 -9.67 17.44
C ILE A 34 0.06 -9.98 18.61
N VAL A 35 0.56 -11.20 18.66
CA VAL A 35 1.54 -11.62 19.66
C VAL A 35 2.89 -10.99 19.30
N ARG A 36 3.51 -10.30 20.26
CA ARG A 36 4.89 -9.81 20.09
C ARG A 36 5.84 -11.00 20.00
N PRO A 37 6.82 -10.99 19.05
CA PRO A 37 7.84 -12.02 19.03
C PRO A 37 8.58 -12.09 20.37
N ASP A 38 8.78 -13.31 20.87
CA ASP A 38 9.56 -13.53 22.08
C ASP A 38 11.03 -13.13 21.84
N PRO A 39 11.62 -12.27 22.68
CA PRO A 39 12.98 -11.81 22.49
C PRO A 39 14.06 -12.83 22.94
N HIS A 40 13.70 -13.99 23.50
CA HIS A 40 14.66 -14.94 24.11
C HIS A 40 15.80 -15.35 23.15
N ILE A 41 15.53 -15.47 21.82
CA ILE A 41 16.57 -15.80 20.83
C ILE A 41 17.31 -14.59 20.28
N ALA A 42 17.03 -13.37 20.75
CA ALA A 42 17.56 -12.13 20.16
C ALA A 42 19.09 -12.06 20.20
N ALA A 43 19.70 -12.49 21.31
CA ALA A 43 21.15 -12.51 21.46
C ALA A 43 21.79 -13.56 20.53
N ALA A 44 21.21 -14.73 20.41
CA ALA A 44 21.71 -15.78 19.52
C ALA A 44 21.58 -15.39 18.04
N LEU A 45 20.50 -14.71 17.65
CA LEU A 45 20.35 -14.14 16.30
C LEU A 45 21.42 -13.10 16.01
N GLN A 46 21.67 -12.17 16.94
CA GLN A 46 22.71 -11.16 16.78
C GLN A 46 24.09 -11.82 16.64
N GLN A 47 24.40 -12.80 17.49
CA GLN A 47 25.65 -13.53 17.41
C GLN A 47 25.81 -14.22 16.03
N ARG A 48 24.77 -14.87 15.49
CA ARG A 48 24.84 -15.48 14.16
C ARG A 48 25.07 -14.45 13.03
N ILE A 49 24.57 -13.25 13.17
CA ILE A 49 24.80 -12.15 12.22
C ILE A 49 26.26 -11.66 12.33
N ASP A 50 26.74 -11.46 13.54
CA ASP A 50 28.05 -10.87 13.83
C ASP A 50 29.21 -11.82 13.50
N THR A 51 29.00 -13.13 13.60
CA THR A 51 30.00 -14.17 13.31
C THR A 51 30.05 -14.57 11.84
N LYS A 52 29.25 -13.96 10.95
CA LYS A 52 29.40 -14.15 9.51
C LYS A 52 30.73 -13.56 9.01
N THR A 53 31.27 -14.13 7.95
CA THR A 53 32.52 -13.66 7.29
C THR A 53 32.32 -12.29 6.66
N LYS A 54 32.25 -11.25 7.49
CA LYS A 54 32.08 -9.84 7.13
C LYS A 54 32.50 -8.95 8.29
N PRO A 55 32.86 -7.67 8.06
CA PRO A 55 32.99 -6.72 9.16
C PRO A 55 31.65 -6.53 9.91
N LEU A 56 31.72 -6.20 11.20
CA LEU A 56 30.53 -5.93 12.01
C LEU A 56 29.73 -4.78 11.40
N GLY A 57 28.41 -4.98 11.26
CA GLY A 57 27.50 -3.97 10.72
C GLY A 57 27.58 -3.74 9.21
N ALA A 58 28.42 -4.47 8.46
CA ALA A 58 28.69 -4.23 7.04
C ALA A 58 27.45 -4.29 6.14
N LEU A 59 26.41 -5.05 6.50
CA LEU A 59 25.19 -5.18 5.73
C LEU A 59 24.11 -4.15 6.15
N GLY A 60 24.39 -3.31 7.16
CA GLY A 60 23.52 -2.22 7.58
C GLY A 60 22.11 -2.69 7.91
N ARG A 61 21.09 -2.15 7.23
CA ARG A 61 19.69 -2.49 7.49
C ARG A 61 19.31 -3.94 7.24
N LEU A 62 20.04 -4.66 6.37
CA LEU A 62 19.78 -6.08 6.13
C LEU A 62 19.99 -6.91 7.40
N GLU A 63 20.95 -6.56 8.24
CA GLU A 63 21.18 -7.24 9.53
C GLU A 63 20.00 -7.05 10.49
N ALA A 64 19.48 -5.81 10.57
CA ALA A 64 18.31 -5.52 11.39
C ALA A 64 17.05 -6.26 10.87
N LEU A 65 16.87 -6.35 9.55
CA LEU A 65 15.76 -7.10 8.93
C LEU A 65 15.92 -8.61 9.18
N ALA A 66 17.11 -9.17 9.00
CA ALA A 66 17.37 -10.58 9.27
C ALA A 66 17.07 -10.94 10.73
N ARG A 67 17.52 -10.09 11.66
CA ARG A 67 17.22 -10.26 13.10
C ARG A 67 15.71 -10.19 13.37
N GLN A 68 14.99 -9.23 12.77
CA GLN A 68 13.54 -9.08 12.94
C GLN A 68 12.78 -10.29 12.39
N ILE A 69 13.15 -10.78 11.20
CA ILE A 69 12.52 -11.97 10.59
C ILE A 69 12.79 -13.20 11.47
N GLY A 70 14.02 -13.38 11.94
CA GLY A 70 14.36 -14.47 12.87
C GLY A 70 13.52 -14.44 14.15
N LEU A 71 13.32 -13.25 14.72
CA LEU A 71 12.44 -13.08 15.89
C LEU A 71 10.97 -13.41 15.57
N ILE A 72 10.46 -12.96 14.42
CA ILE A 72 9.07 -13.25 14.01
C ILE A 72 8.86 -14.76 13.83
N GLN A 73 9.82 -15.44 13.20
CA GLN A 73 9.75 -16.87 12.94
C GLN A 73 10.23 -17.73 14.11
N GLN A 74 10.74 -17.13 15.18
CA GLN A 74 11.36 -17.82 16.31
C GLN A 74 12.41 -18.85 15.84
N SER A 75 13.27 -18.45 14.89
CA SER A 75 14.25 -19.30 14.21
C SER A 75 15.59 -18.60 14.05
N LEU A 76 16.67 -19.33 14.33
CA LEU A 76 18.03 -18.90 14.02
C LEU A 76 18.40 -19.08 12.53
N ALA A 77 17.55 -19.76 11.76
CA ALA A 77 17.67 -19.97 10.31
C ALA A 77 16.31 -19.66 9.66
N PRO A 78 15.90 -18.37 9.65
CA PRO A 78 14.61 -18.00 9.06
C PRO A 78 14.59 -18.26 7.56
N GLU A 79 13.44 -18.67 7.05
CA GLU A 79 13.24 -19.01 5.64
C GLU A 79 12.07 -18.20 5.07
N LEU A 80 12.19 -17.81 3.79
CA LEU A 80 11.09 -17.24 3.02
C LEU A 80 10.41 -18.39 2.25
N ARG A 81 9.23 -18.79 2.71
CA ARG A 81 8.47 -19.89 2.10
C ARG A 81 7.31 -19.35 1.28
N LYS A 82 7.23 -19.83 0.01
CA LYS A 82 6.17 -19.47 -0.93
C LYS A 82 5.87 -17.96 -0.96
N PRO A 83 6.89 -17.10 -1.16
CA PRO A 83 6.68 -15.66 -1.13
C PRO A 83 5.69 -15.25 -2.20
N GLN A 84 4.71 -14.44 -1.82
CA GLN A 84 3.59 -14.02 -2.66
C GLN A 84 3.54 -12.50 -2.79
N MET A 85 3.31 -12.00 -3.99
CA MET A 85 2.95 -10.62 -4.27
C MET A 85 1.47 -10.54 -4.62
N LEU A 86 0.71 -9.69 -3.93
CA LEU A 86 -0.67 -9.36 -4.25
C LEU A 86 -0.76 -7.91 -4.74
N VAL A 87 -1.29 -7.71 -5.94
CA VAL A 87 -1.57 -6.38 -6.50
C VAL A 87 -3.07 -6.16 -6.51
N PHE A 88 -3.54 -5.23 -5.66
CA PHE A 88 -4.95 -4.88 -5.58
C PHE A 88 -5.29 -3.81 -6.61
N ALA A 89 -6.25 -4.09 -7.47
CA ALA A 89 -6.71 -3.17 -8.50
C ALA A 89 -8.10 -2.64 -8.18
N GLY A 90 -8.31 -1.33 -8.36
CA GLY A 90 -9.61 -0.71 -8.14
C GLY A 90 -9.65 0.70 -8.71
N ASP A 91 -10.81 1.11 -9.18
CA ASP A 91 -11.03 2.43 -9.72
C ASP A 91 -11.48 3.44 -8.66
N HIS A 92 -11.08 4.68 -8.87
CA HIS A 92 -11.45 5.81 -8.03
C HIS A 92 -12.37 6.75 -8.81
N GLY A 93 -13.58 7.00 -8.31
CA GLY A 93 -14.55 7.89 -8.97
C GLY A 93 -14.00 9.29 -9.22
N ALA A 94 -13.11 9.78 -8.36
CA ALA A 94 -12.44 11.07 -8.52
C ALA A 94 -11.43 11.12 -9.69
N ALA A 95 -11.06 10.00 -10.29
CA ALA A 95 -10.19 10.00 -11.48
C ALA A 95 -10.77 10.83 -12.62
N ARG A 96 -12.11 10.82 -12.78
CA ARG A 96 -12.83 11.60 -13.80
C ARG A 96 -12.77 13.11 -13.59
N ALA A 97 -12.45 13.56 -12.37
CA ALA A 97 -12.27 14.98 -12.06
C ALA A 97 -10.88 15.53 -12.44
N GLY A 98 -9.96 14.68 -12.92
CA GLY A 98 -8.64 15.11 -13.35
C GLY A 98 -7.57 15.17 -12.25
N VAL A 99 -7.71 14.34 -11.22
CA VAL A 99 -6.68 14.18 -10.15
C VAL A 99 -5.42 13.45 -10.62
N SER A 100 -5.44 12.90 -11.85
CA SER A 100 -4.34 12.17 -12.48
C SER A 100 -4.11 12.65 -13.91
N ALA A 101 -2.91 12.39 -14.44
CA ALA A 101 -2.55 12.68 -15.83
C ALA A 101 -3.21 11.70 -16.83
N TYR A 102 -3.66 10.53 -16.36
CA TYR A 102 -4.22 9.47 -17.18
C TYR A 102 -5.70 9.28 -16.90
N PRO A 103 -6.49 8.87 -17.93
CA PRO A 103 -7.89 8.52 -17.76
C PRO A 103 -8.05 7.22 -16.95
N GLN A 104 -9.24 7.03 -16.37
CA GLN A 104 -9.57 5.87 -15.55
C GLN A 104 -9.35 4.54 -16.27
N ASP A 105 -9.61 4.48 -17.58
CA ASP A 105 -9.45 3.26 -18.39
C ASP A 105 -8.05 2.64 -18.34
N VAL A 106 -7.03 3.44 -18.05
CA VAL A 106 -5.67 2.93 -17.87
C VAL A 106 -5.60 1.91 -16.76
N THR A 107 -6.47 1.95 -15.73
CA THR A 107 -6.52 0.96 -14.66
C THR A 107 -6.70 -0.45 -15.20
N TRP A 108 -7.76 -0.70 -15.98
CA TRP A 108 -8.01 -2.04 -16.52
C TRP A 108 -6.96 -2.49 -17.53
N GLN A 109 -6.43 -1.55 -18.32
CA GLN A 109 -5.35 -1.85 -19.28
C GLN A 109 -4.07 -2.32 -18.58
N ILE A 110 -3.74 -1.72 -17.44
CA ILE A 110 -2.58 -2.15 -16.63
C ILE A 110 -2.86 -3.49 -15.95
N VAL A 111 -4.08 -3.77 -15.51
CA VAL A 111 -4.46 -5.11 -15.02
C VAL A 111 -4.22 -6.17 -16.11
N GLU A 112 -4.65 -5.93 -17.34
CA GLU A 112 -4.35 -6.83 -18.47
C GLU A 112 -2.84 -6.99 -18.69
N ASN A 113 -2.06 -5.93 -18.57
CA ASN A 113 -0.60 -6.00 -18.66
C ASN A 113 0.01 -6.83 -17.51
N PHE A 114 -0.53 -6.74 -16.29
CA PHE A 114 -0.11 -7.63 -15.19
C PHE A 114 -0.40 -9.09 -15.51
N LEU A 115 -1.59 -9.40 -16.02
CA LEU A 115 -1.98 -10.76 -16.39
C LEU A 115 -1.13 -11.31 -17.56
N ALA A 116 -0.76 -10.46 -18.51
CA ALA A 116 0.15 -10.79 -19.60
C ALA A 116 1.63 -10.90 -19.17
N GLY A 117 1.97 -10.50 -17.93
CA GLY A 117 3.34 -10.62 -17.42
C GLY A 117 4.29 -9.50 -17.86
N GLY A 118 3.78 -8.37 -18.39
CA GLY A 118 4.55 -7.32 -19.04
C GLY A 118 5.03 -6.19 -18.12
N ALA A 119 4.46 -6.05 -16.93
CA ALA A 119 4.79 -4.94 -16.04
C ALA A 119 6.07 -5.21 -15.22
N ALA A 120 6.67 -4.13 -14.70
CA ALA A 120 7.88 -4.21 -13.87
C ALA A 120 7.70 -5.15 -12.67
N ILE A 121 6.53 -5.14 -12.02
CA ILE A 121 6.24 -6.03 -10.88
C ILE A 121 6.31 -7.51 -11.28
N ASN A 122 5.89 -7.86 -12.49
CA ASN A 122 6.00 -9.22 -13.00
C ASN A 122 7.46 -9.65 -13.15
N VAL A 123 8.32 -8.75 -13.69
CA VAL A 123 9.73 -9.00 -13.88
C VAL A 123 10.43 -9.20 -12.55
N PHE A 124 10.22 -8.29 -11.59
CA PHE A 124 10.84 -8.39 -10.27
C PHE A 124 10.32 -9.58 -9.47
N SER A 125 9.03 -9.90 -9.54
CA SER A 125 8.49 -11.08 -8.85
C SER A 125 9.11 -12.36 -9.39
N ARG A 126 9.21 -12.51 -10.71
CA ARG A 126 9.90 -13.66 -11.33
C ARG A 126 11.37 -13.76 -10.93
N GLN A 127 12.10 -12.63 -10.95
CA GLN A 127 13.50 -12.59 -10.57
C GLN A 127 13.73 -12.99 -9.11
N MET A 128 12.79 -12.61 -8.22
CA MET A 128 12.88 -12.91 -6.79
C MET A 128 12.22 -14.23 -6.40
N GLY A 129 11.72 -15.01 -7.36
CA GLY A 129 11.02 -16.26 -7.08
C GLY A 129 9.70 -16.08 -6.30
N MET A 130 9.07 -14.93 -6.44
CA MET A 130 7.78 -14.63 -5.83
C MET A 130 6.64 -14.96 -6.79
N ALA A 131 5.61 -15.65 -6.35
CA ALA A 131 4.37 -15.74 -7.09
C ALA A 131 3.65 -14.38 -7.10
N LEU A 132 2.94 -14.06 -8.18
CA LEU A 132 2.19 -12.82 -8.31
C LEU A 132 0.74 -13.16 -8.63
N ALA A 133 -0.18 -12.54 -7.90
CA ALA A 133 -1.60 -12.56 -8.22
C ALA A 133 -2.14 -11.12 -8.22
N VAL A 134 -3.06 -10.85 -9.12
CA VAL A 134 -3.80 -9.59 -9.20
C VAL A 134 -5.16 -9.80 -8.54
N VAL A 135 -5.58 -8.87 -7.71
CA VAL A 135 -6.86 -8.89 -7.00
C VAL A 135 -7.71 -7.77 -7.57
N ASP A 136 -8.78 -8.11 -8.26
CA ASP A 136 -9.79 -7.13 -8.66
C ASP A 136 -10.63 -6.79 -7.43
N ALA A 137 -10.35 -5.66 -6.81
CA ALA A 137 -11.07 -5.14 -5.65
C ALA A 137 -12.21 -4.18 -6.04
N GLY A 138 -12.25 -3.74 -7.30
CA GLY A 138 -13.26 -2.79 -7.75
C GLY A 138 -12.89 -2.06 -9.03
N VAL A 139 -12.38 -2.73 -10.04
CA VAL A 139 -12.16 -2.12 -11.37
C VAL A 139 -13.49 -2.03 -12.11
N ALA A 140 -13.78 -0.88 -12.72
CA ALA A 140 -15.02 -0.65 -13.47
C ALA A 140 -14.99 -1.31 -14.88
N HIS A 141 -14.40 -2.49 -14.97
CA HIS A 141 -14.28 -3.30 -16.16
C HIS A 141 -14.64 -4.75 -15.82
N ASP A 142 -15.30 -5.44 -16.73
CA ASP A 142 -15.57 -6.87 -16.57
C ASP A 142 -14.47 -7.69 -17.24
N PHE A 143 -13.65 -8.32 -16.44
CA PHE A 143 -12.57 -9.19 -16.93
C PHE A 143 -13.04 -10.61 -17.24
N GLY A 144 -14.22 -11.01 -16.78
CA GLY A 144 -14.63 -12.40 -16.73
C GLY A 144 -13.69 -13.25 -15.86
N VAL A 145 -13.76 -14.55 -16.03
CA VAL A 145 -12.87 -15.48 -15.32
C VAL A 145 -11.50 -15.51 -16.02
N ARG A 146 -10.45 -15.10 -15.33
CA ARG A 146 -9.09 -15.01 -15.87
C ARG A 146 -8.07 -15.69 -14.96
N PRO A 147 -7.17 -16.53 -15.48
CA PRO A 147 -6.05 -17.08 -14.71
C PRO A 147 -5.18 -15.94 -14.14
N GLY A 148 -4.81 -16.04 -12.86
CA GLY A 148 -3.98 -15.04 -12.18
C GLY A 148 -4.76 -13.83 -11.65
N LEU A 149 -6.05 -13.71 -11.94
CA LEU A 149 -6.94 -12.69 -11.39
C LEU A 149 -7.82 -13.29 -10.30
N ILE A 150 -7.76 -12.70 -9.12
CA ILE A 150 -8.64 -13.04 -7.98
C ILE A 150 -9.81 -12.07 -8.00
N ASP A 151 -11.02 -12.60 -8.14
CA ASP A 151 -12.23 -11.80 -8.00
C ASP A 151 -12.51 -11.49 -6.52
N ALA A 152 -12.41 -10.25 -6.19
CA ALA A 152 -12.73 -9.69 -4.87
C ALA A 152 -13.48 -8.36 -5.03
N LYS A 153 -14.16 -8.20 -6.18
CA LYS A 153 -14.82 -6.97 -6.58
C LYS A 153 -15.92 -6.58 -5.60
N LEU A 154 -15.81 -5.36 -5.06
CA LEU A 154 -16.79 -4.75 -4.16
C LEU A 154 -17.80 -3.87 -4.89
N GLY A 155 -17.51 -3.50 -6.12
CA GLY A 155 -18.29 -2.63 -6.96
C GLY A 155 -17.47 -2.09 -8.14
N PRO A 156 -18.06 -1.28 -9.03
CA PRO A 156 -17.37 -0.74 -10.21
C PRO A 156 -16.53 0.51 -9.87
N GLY A 157 -15.72 0.44 -8.85
CA GLY A 157 -14.93 1.54 -8.29
C GLY A 157 -15.62 2.26 -7.13
N THR A 158 -14.95 3.27 -6.58
CA THR A 158 -15.52 4.12 -5.53
C THR A 158 -16.42 5.21 -6.13
N ALA A 159 -17.26 5.83 -5.32
CA ALA A 159 -17.87 7.10 -5.66
C ALA A 159 -16.79 8.21 -5.76
N ASN A 160 -17.19 9.36 -6.33
CA ASN A 160 -16.33 10.53 -6.37
C ASN A 160 -16.33 11.24 -5.00
N TYR A 161 -15.24 11.14 -4.27
CA TYR A 161 -15.11 11.76 -2.95
C TYR A 161 -15.15 13.31 -2.98
N LEU A 162 -15.20 13.93 -4.15
CA LEU A 162 -15.50 15.36 -4.28
C LEU A 162 -16.98 15.68 -4.10
N GLU A 163 -17.87 14.71 -4.26
CA GLU A 163 -19.33 14.85 -4.29
C GLU A 163 -20.02 14.10 -3.15
N ALA A 164 -19.51 12.91 -2.80
CA ALA A 164 -20.08 12.04 -1.78
C ALA A 164 -18.96 11.22 -1.10
N PRO A 165 -19.18 10.54 0.02
CA PRO A 165 -18.25 9.56 0.56
C PRO A 165 -17.83 8.53 -0.50
N ALA A 166 -16.57 8.12 -0.52
CA ALA A 166 -16.02 7.18 -1.51
C ALA A 166 -16.76 5.83 -1.48
N MET A 167 -17.17 5.38 -0.29
CA MET A 167 -17.95 4.15 -0.10
C MET A 167 -18.73 4.20 1.21
N ASP A 168 -19.75 3.36 1.33
CA ASP A 168 -20.43 3.16 2.61
C ASP A 168 -19.64 2.25 3.57
N ALA A 169 -20.09 2.19 4.82
CA ALA A 169 -19.43 1.38 5.85
C ALA A 169 -19.50 -0.12 5.55
N ALA A 170 -20.56 -0.59 4.91
CA ALA A 170 -20.72 -2.00 4.56
C ALA A 170 -19.71 -2.44 3.50
N THR A 171 -19.51 -1.64 2.45
CA THR A 171 -18.52 -1.86 1.40
C THR A 171 -17.11 -1.85 1.96
N ARG A 172 -16.77 -0.85 2.80
CA ARG A 172 -15.49 -0.78 3.49
C ARG A 172 -15.22 -2.04 4.33
N ASP A 173 -16.19 -2.45 5.14
CA ASP A 173 -16.04 -3.59 6.04
C ASP A 173 -15.94 -4.92 5.25
N ALA A 174 -16.67 -5.05 4.14
CA ALA A 174 -16.54 -6.18 3.21
C ALA A 174 -15.13 -6.23 2.60
N GLY A 175 -14.56 -5.09 2.19
CA GLY A 175 -13.19 -5.01 1.68
C GLY A 175 -12.16 -5.44 2.71
N LEU A 176 -12.27 -4.98 3.95
CA LEU A 176 -11.41 -5.38 5.05
C LEU A 176 -11.54 -6.89 5.36
N ALA A 177 -12.75 -7.44 5.32
CA ALA A 177 -13.00 -8.86 5.52
C ALA A 177 -12.37 -9.71 4.39
N ARG A 178 -12.49 -9.26 3.14
CA ARG A 178 -11.91 -9.96 1.98
C ARG A 178 -10.37 -9.97 2.03
N GLY A 179 -9.74 -8.83 2.34
CA GLY A 179 -8.29 -8.75 2.53
C GLY A 179 -7.79 -9.70 3.62
N ARG A 180 -8.56 -9.83 4.72
CA ARG A 180 -8.28 -10.76 5.82
C ARG A 180 -8.40 -12.23 5.39
N ALA A 181 -9.41 -12.55 4.58
CA ALA A 181 -9.60 -13.89 4.04
C ALA A 181 -8.42 -14.29 3.14
N LEU A 182 -8.01 -13.42 2.22
CA LEU A 182 -6.86 -13.66 1.35
C LEU A 182 -5.56 -13.90 2.14
N ALA A 183 -5.31 -13.13 3.19
CA ALA A 183 -4.13 -13.33 4.02
C ALA A 183 -4.14 -14.68 4.74
N ARG A 184 -5.31 -15.15 5.21
CA ARG A 184 -5.48 -16.47 5.83
C ARG A 184 -5.28 -17.60 4.81
N GLU A 185 -5.92 -17.51 3.65
CA GLU A 185 -5.78 -18.47 2.56
C GLU A 185 -4.31 -18.68 2.17
N LEU A 186 -3.53 -17.60 2.06
CA LEU A 186 -2.09 -17.68 1.79
C LEU A 186 -1.31 -18.34 2.93
N ALA A 187 -1.62 -18.00 4.17
CA ALA A 187 -0.98 -18.60 5.33
C ALA A 187 -1.26 -20.11 5.43
N GLU A 188 -2.49 -20.54 5.18
CA GLU A 188 -2.90 -21.95 5.14
C GLU A 188 -2.19 -22.74 4.02
N GLN A 189 -1.89 -22.07 2.91
CA GLN A 189 -1.08 -22.62 1.82
C GLN A 189 0.42 -22.69 2.15
N GLY A 190 0.83 -22.20 3.32
CA GLY A 190 2.21 -22.21 3.79
C GLY A 190 3.05 -21.01 3.33
N CYS A 191 2.43 -19.97 2.82
CA CYS A 191 3.07 -18.69 2.56
C CYS A 191 3.39 -17.99 3.90
N ASN A 192 4.61 -17.52 4.06
CA ASN A 192 5.01 -16.77 5.24
C ASN A 192 5.54 -15.36 4.94
N VAL A 193 5.49 -14.96 3.67
CA VAL A 193 5.94 -13.65 3.20
C VAL A 193 4.99 -13.13 2.12
N VAL A 194 4.35 -12.01 2.38
CA VAL A 194 3.45 -11.34 1.43
C VAL A 194 3.94 -9.93 1.17
N GLY A 195 4.08 -9.58 -0.10
CA GLY A 195 4.22 -8.20 -0.57
C GLY A 195 2.88 -7.68 -1.08
N PHE A 196 2.67 -6.38 -0.93
CA PHE A 196 1.46 -5.71 -1.40
C PHE A 196 1.81 -4.67 -2.45
N GLY A 197 1.04 -4.65 -3.53
CA GLY A 197 1.02 -3.60 -4.53
C GLY A 197 -0.41 -3.12 -4.75
N GLU A 198 -0.55 -2.03 -5.46
CA GLU A 198 -1.84 -1.47 -5.82
C GLU A 198 -1.83 -0.92 -7.24
N MET A 199 -3.00 -0.85 -7.86
CA MET A 199 -3.23 -0.20 -9.15
C MET A 199 -4.60 0.44 -9.18
N GLY A 200 -4.62 1.75 -9.45
CA GLY A 200 -5.86 2.52 -9.61
C GLY A 200 -5.54 3.94 -10.00
N ILE A 201 -6.01 4.40 -11.14
CA ILE A 201 -5.82 5.80 -11.53
C ILE A 201 -6.52 6.70 -10.52
N GLY A 202 -5.75 7.63 -9.93
CA GLY A 202 -6.22 8.49 -8.85
C GLY A 202 -5.88 8.01 -7.42
N ASN A 203 -5.32 6.80 -7.25
CA ASN A 203 -4.98 6.23 -5.93
C ASN A 203 -4.09 7.13 -5.08
N THR A 204 -3.08 7.80 -5.67
CA THR A 204 -2.18 8.70 -4.94
C THR A 204 -2.90 9.90 -4.34
N ALA A 205 -4.02 10.33 -4.94
CA ALA A 205 -4.86 11.39 -4.40
C ALA A 205 -5.62 10.90 -3.15
N ALA A 206 -6.26 9.72 -3.22
CA ALA A 206 -6.90 9.08 -2.06
C ALA A 206 -5.90 8.82 -0.93
N ALA A 207 -4.70 8.30 -1.25
CA ALA A 207 -3.64 8.09 -0.26
C ALA A 207 -3.21 9.38 0.44
N SER A 208 -3.13 10.51 -0.29
CA SER A 208 -2.81 11.82 0.28
C SER A 208 -3.90 12.30 1.26
N LEU A 209 -5.19 12.14 0.89
CA LEU A 209 -6.32 12.49 1.76
C LEU A 209 -6.33 11.64 3.04
N ILE A 210 -6.20 10.33 2.91
CA ILE A 210 -6.14 9.41 4.06
C ILE A 210 -4.95 9.77 4.97
N THR A 211 -3.78 10.05 4.40
CA THR A 211 -2.60 10.44 5.17
C THR A 211 -2.85 11.75 5.92
N HIS A 212 -3.42 12.76 5.26
CA HIS A 212 -3.81 14.02 5.90
C HIS A 212 -4.79 13.77 7.05
N CYS A 213 -5.86 12.99 6.82
CA CYS A 213 -6.88 12.70 7.84
C CYS A 213 -6.28 12.00 9.06
N LEU A 214 -5.48 10.96 8.86
CA LEU A 214 -4.97 10.12 9.95
C LEU A 214 -3.83 10.76 10.73
N THR A 215 -2.97 11.52 10.07
CA THR A 215 -1.73 12.04 10.69
C THR A 215 -1.79 13.51 11.05
N GLY A 216 -2.68 14.28 10.42
CA GLY A 216 -2.75 15.72 10.57
C GLY A 216 -1.64 16.50 9.87
N VAL A 217 -0.82 15.83 9.09
CA VAL A 217 0.17 16.51 8.23
C VAL A 217 -0.58 17.38 7.21
N GLU A 218 -0.07 18.57 6.98
CA GLU A 218 -0.64 19.51 6.00
C GLU A 218 -0.81 18.85 4.63
N LEU A 219 -1.99 19.03 4.02
CA LEU A 219 -2.38 18.34 2.80
C LEU A 219 -1.34 18.58 1.67
N ASP A 220 -0.90 19.80 1.47
CA ASP A 220 0.09 20.16 0.45
C ASP A 220 1.43 19.42 0.59
N THR A 221 1.79 19.02 1.80
CA THR A 221 3.03 18.27 2.07
C THR A 221 2.96 16.83 1.59
N VAL A 222 1.75 16.24 1.55
CA VAL A 222 1.54 14.83 1.20
C VAL A 222 1.04 14.61 -0.22
N ILE A 223 0.74 15.70 -0.96
CA ILE A 223 0.33 15.60 -2.37
C ILE A 223 1.55 15.47 -3.27
N GLY A 224 1.64 14.37 -4.00
CA GLY A 224 2.66 14.14 -5.01
C GLY A 224 2.13 14.19 -6.44
N ARG A 225 3.06 14.21 -7.41
CA ARG A 225 2.76 14.25 -8.87
C ARG A 225 2.09 12.96 -9.38
N GLY A 226 2.06 11.92 -8.58
CA GLY A 226 1.51 10.62 -9.00
C GLY A 226 2.21 10.11 -10.25
N THR A 227 1.43 9.84 -11.30
CA THR A 227 1.90 9.32 -12.59
C THR A 227 2.54 10.38 -13.51
N GLY A 228 3.01 11.50 -12.94
CA GLY A 228 3.76 12.51 -13.70
C GLY A 228 2.97 13.76 -14.08
N LEU A 229 2.06 14.23 -13.22
CA LEU A 229 1.41 15.54 -13.43
C LEU A 229 2.43 16.66 -13.60
N ASP A 230 2.19 17.54 -14.57
CA ASP A 230 2.87 18.81 -14.71
C ASP A 230 2.49 19.80 -13.60
N ASP A 231 3.04 21.02 -13.63
CA ASP A 231 2.76 22.03 -12.61
C ASP A 231 1.29 22.49 -12.63
N ALA A 232 0.69 22.64 -13.80
CA ALA A 232 -0.73 22.97 -13.94
C ALA A 232 -1.63 21.85 -13.39
N GLY A 233 -1.30 20.60 -13.66
CA GLY A 233 -1.97 19.42 -13.09
C GLY A 233 -1.84 19.36 -11.58
N MET A 234 -0.67 19.72 -11.02
CA MET A 234 -0.47 19.81 -9.59
C MET A 234 -1.34 20.88 -8.93
N VAL A 235 -1.48 22.04 -9.56
CA VAL A 235 -2.39 23.11 -9.07
C VAL A 235 -3.83 22.60 -9.04
N ARG A 236 -4.30 21.98 -10.13
CA ARG A 236 -5.65 21.38 -10.19
C ARG A 236 -5.84 20.30 -9.11
N LYS A 237 -4.89 19.38 -8.98
CA LYS A 237 -4.96 18.29 -7.98
C LYS A 237 -5.08 18.85 -6.57
N ARG A 238 -4.27 19.85 -6.21
CA ARG A 238 -4.35 20.50 -4.89
C ARG A 238 -5.72 21.12 -4.63
N ALA A 239 -6.25 21.85 -5.60
CA ALA A 239 -7.58 22.46 -5.50
C ALA A 239 -8.69 21.41 -5.30
N LEU A 240 -8.66 20.32 -6.08
CA LEU A 240 -9.62 19.23 -5.95
C LEU A 240 -9.52 18.53 -4.59
N LEU A 241 -8.31 18.24 -4.09
CA LEU A 241 -8.16 17.61 -2.78
C LEU A 241 -8.54 18.55 -1.62
N ALA A 242 -8.30 19.85 -1.75
CA ALA A 242 -8.81 20.84 -0.80
C ALA A 242 -10.36 20.88 -0.80
N GLN A 243 -11.00 20.77 -1.96
CA GLN A 243 -12.46 20.64 -2.08
C GLN A 243 -12.97 19.36 -1.38
N ALA A 244 -12.31 18.23 -1.56
CA ALA A 244 -12.68 16.99 -0.88
C ALA A 244 -12.63 17.15 0.65
N VAL A 245 -11.56 17.76 1.18
CA VAL A 245 -11.44 18.04 2.62
C VAL A 245 -12.52 19.03 3.09
N ALA A 246 -12.84 20.04 2.28
CA ALA A 246 -13.90 21.00 2.63
C ALA A 246 -15.28 20.32 2.68
N ARG A 247 -15.57 19.33 1.82
CA ARG A 247 -16.81 18.56 1.81
C ARG A 247 -16.88 17.55 2.97
N GLY A 248 -15.89 16.66 3.05
CA GLY A 248 -15.92 15.50 3.96
C GLY A 248 -15.31 15.77 5.34
N GLY A 249 -14.63 16.90 5.47
CA GLY A 249 -13.93 17.23 6.69
C GLY A 249 -12.69 16.36 6.90
N ARG A 250 -12.37 16.15 8.17
CA ARG A 250 -11.24 15.34 8.58
C ARG A 250 -11.70 14.33 9.63
N PRO A 251 -12.23 13.18 9.22
CA PRO A 251 -12.70 12.16 10.14
C PRO A 251 -11.59 11.74 11.11
N ALA A 252 -11.90 11.76 12.41
CA ALA A 252 -10.94 11.33 13.45
C ALA A 252 -10.87 9.81 13.60
N ASP A 253 -11.94 9.11 13.21
CA ASP A 253 -11.97 7.65 13.18
C ASP A 253 -11.31 7.13 11.91
N PRO A 254 -10.28 6.25 12.01
CA PRO A 254 -9.60 5.71 10.84
C PRO A 254 -10.51 4.97 9.85
N LEU A 255 -11.52 4.27 10.32
CA LEU A 255 -12.46 3.57 9.45
C LEU A 255 -13.40 4.54 8.73
N ALA A 256 -13.79 5.63 9.38
CA ALA A 256 -14.53 6.70 8.71
C ALA A 256 -13.66 7.37 7.64
N ALA A 257 -12.38 7.65 7.93
CA ALA A 257 -11.45 8.22 6.95
C ALA A 257 -11.20 7.33 5.73
N LEU A 258 -11.31 6.01 5.87
CA LEU A 258 -11.20 5.07 4.76
C LEU A 258 -12.45 5.06 3.87
N ALA A 259 -13.61 5.42 4.41
CA ALA A 259 -14.87 5.43 3.67
C ALA A 259 -15.15 6.78 3.01
N GLU A 260 -14.59 7.87 3.57
CA GLU A 260 -14.75 9.23 3.09
C GLU A 260 -14.01 9.50 1.78
#